data_363bfff013746129901477a9391a0a47
#
_entry.id   363bfff013746129901477a9391a0a47
#
_cell.length_a   1.000
_cell.length_b   1.000
_cell.length_c   1.000
_cell.angle_alpha   90.00
_cell.angle_beta   90.00
_cell.angle_gamma   90.00
#
_symmetry.space_group_name_H-M   'P 1'
#
loop_
_entity.id
_entity.type
_entity.pdbx_description
1 polymer ?
#
loop_
_entity_poly.entity_id
_entity_poly.type
_entity_poly.pdbx_seq_one_letter_code
_entity_poly.pdbx_strand_id
1 'polypeptide(L)'
;MKIQFLFVLLSSYLCFGQNKTEKAIMLYSIDQYIKPVYNLSTDAALELASRISKAAYTKNKNVSIVLLDASRTTVLRMRGNGVGPHNTEASRRKAYTALSTKTPTLLLLRNSEKNPDTKNQNSLPELLLLSGGTPIWYKGEIIGSVGVSGGGSPENDDWIAQSASIPEIGITTTK
;
A
#
# COMPACT_ATOMS: atom_id res chain seq x y z
N MET A 1 13.56 72.56 23.00
CA MET A 1 14.31 71.31 23.15
C MET A 1 13.52 70.30 24.02
N LYS A 2 12.27 69.97 23.63
CA LYS A 2 11.40 69.00 24.35
C LYS A 2 10.52 68.13 23.43
N ILE A 3 10.79 68.03 22.13
CA ILE A 3 9.93 67.27 21.20
C ILE A 3 10.63 66.00 20.65
N GLN A 4 11.91 65.78 20.93
CA GLN A 4 12.65 64.62 20.39
C GLN A 4 12.56 63.35 21.26
N PHE A 5 12.05 63.41 22.49
CA PHE A 5 11.98 62.23 23.37
C PHE A 5 10.70 61.38 23.26
N LEU A 6 9.70 61.87 22.55
CA LEU A 6 8.40 61.15 22.43
C LEU A 6 8.36 60.15 21.28
N PHE A 7 9.26 60.27 20.30
CA PHE A 7 9.26 59.37 19.13
C PHE A 7 10.03 58.07 19.32
N VAL A 8 10.92 57.99 20.32
CA VAL A 8 11.71 56.77 20.58
C VAL A 8 10.93 55.73 21.40
N LEU A 9 9.91 56.15 22.15
CA LEU A 9 9.09 55.21 22.96
C LEU A 9 7.97 54.53 22.16
N LEU A 10 7.59 55.05 21.00
CA LEU A 10 6.52 54.44 20.14
C LEU A 10 7.06 53.34 19.22
N SER A 11 8.37 53.35 18.91
CA SER A 11 8.97 52.30 18.04
C SER A 11 9.27 50.98 18.76
N SER A 12 9.36 51.04 20.12
CA SER A 12 9.63 49.82 20.90
C SER A 12 8.36 48.97 21.18
N TYR A 13 7.16 49.51 21.01
CA TYR A 13 5.93 48.74 21.19
C TYR A 13 5.49 47.94 19.96
N LEU A 14 6.00 48.30 18.77
CA LEU A 14 5.67 47.56 17.54
C LEU A 14 6.47 46.27 17.32
N CYS A 15 7.62 46.08 18.02
CA CYS A 15 8.43 44.87 17.91
C CYS A 15 7.92 43.71 18.79
N PHE A 16 7.09 43.95 19.81
CA PHE A 16 6.62 42.87 20.70
C PHE A 16 5.39 42.12 20.16
N GLY A 17 4.68 42.66 19.16
CA GLY A 17 3.49 42.05 18.57
C GLY A 17 3.80 40.95 17.56
N GLN A 18 4.93 41.01 16.85
CA GLN A 18 5.27 40.05 15.80
C GLN A 18 5.77 38.71 16.32
N ASN A 19 6.47 38.71 17.47
CA ASN A 19 7.02 37.47 18.05
C ASN A 19 5.98 36.49 18.64
N LYS A 20 4.75 36.96 18.95
CA LYS A 20 3.70 36.06 19.47
C LYS A 20 2.99 35.30 18.36
N THR A 21 2.88 35.89 17.18
CA THR A 21 2.18 35.27 16.04
C THR A 21 3.08 34.22 15.38
N GLU A 22 4.38 34.49 15.25
CA GLU A 22 5.35 33.50 14.74
C GLU A 22 5.52 32.32 15.72
N LYS A 23 5.50 32.55 17.03
CA LYS A 23 5.56 31.48 18.04
C LYS A 23 4.28 30.63 18.08
N ALA A 24 3.13 31.20 17.74
CA ALA A 24 1.86 30.45 17.65
C ALA A 24 1.81 29.59 16.36
N ILE A 25 2.39 30.04 15.25
CA ILE A 25 2.48 29.29 13.99
C ILE A 25 3.51 28.15 14.12
N MET A 26 4.57 28.31 14.91
CA MET A 26 5.58 27.29 15.16
C MET A 26 5.11 26.11 16.04
N LEU A 27 3.95 26.23 16.71
CA LEU A 27 3.37 25.17 17.54
C LEU A 27 2.58 24.12 16.75
N TYR A 28 2.29 24.36 15.48
CA TYR A 28 1.63 23.41 14.61
C TYR A 28 2.63 22.92 13.56
N SER A 29 3.32 21.83 13.87
CA SER A 29 4.09 21.12 12.83
C SER A 29 3.11 20.60 11.79
N ILE A 30 3.32 20.98 10.53
CA ILE A 30 2.54 20.50 9.39
C ILE A 30 2.52 18.95 9.36
N ASP A 31 3.60 18.32 9.82
CA ASP A 31 3.76 16.85 9.91
C ASP A 31 2.77 16.21 10.90
N GLN A 32 2.16 16.99 11.79
CA GLN A 32 1.12 16.50 12.68
C GLN A 32 -0.20 16.23 11.93
N TYR A 33 -0.46 16.97 10.86
CA TYR A 33 -1.71 16.90 10.10
C TYR A 33 -1.55 16.26 8.72
N ILE A 34 -0.33 16.23 8.17
CA ILE A 34 -0.04 15.73 6.84
C ILE A 34 1.08 14.69 6.94
N LYS A 35 0.82 13.47 6.46
CA LYS A 35 1.83 12.42 6.35
C LYS A 35 2.10 12.14 4.87
N PRO A 36 3.37 12.21 4.43
CA PRO A 36 3.72 11.68 3.13
C PRO A 36 3.48 10.18 3.11
N VAL A 37 2.92 9.67 2.03
CA VAL A 37 2.66 8.25 1.83
C VAL A 37 3.46 7.77 0.63
N TYR A 38 4.26 6.72 0.83
CA TYR A 38 4.86 6.00 -0.29
C TYR A 38 3.77 5.26 -1.05
N ASN A 39 3.83 5.31 -2.36
CA ASN A 39 2.83 4.68 -3.20
C ASN A 39 3.47 3.91 -4.35
N LEU A 40 2.82 2.83 -4.81
CA LEU A 40 3.29 2.04 -5.93
C LEU A 40 3.14 2.85 -7.23
N SER A 41 4.25 3.07 -7.94
CA SER A 41 4.23 3.72 -9.24
C SER A 41 3.84 2.76 -10.38
N THR A 42 3.44 3.31 -11.52
CA THR A 42 3.14 2.52 -12.72
C THR A 42 4.36 1.73 -13.20
N ASP A 43 5.55 2.35 -13.17
CA ASP A 43 6.80 1.68 -13.60
C ASP A 43 7.14 0.49 -12.71
N ALA A 44 7.00 0.66 -11.39
CA ALA A 44 7.17 -0.45 -10.45
C ALA A 44 6.12 -1.54 -10.68
N ALA A 45 4.87 -1.19 -10.96
CA ALA A 45 3.81 -2.15 -11.23
C ALA A 45 4.09 -2.97 -12.51
N LEU A 46 4.61 -2.36 -13.54
CA LEU A 46 5.01 -3.06 -14.79
C LEU A 46 6.16 -4.04 -14.54
N GLU A 47 7.18 -3.61 -13.82
CA GLU A 47 8.31 -4.48 -13.45
C GLU A 47 7.86 -5.65 -12.58
N LEU A 48 7.05 -5.40 -11.56
CA LEU A 48 6.48 -6.45 -10.71
C LEU A 48 5.64 -7.43 -11.52
N ALA A 49 4.79 -6.96 -12.41
CA ALA A 49 3.98 -7.83 -13.28
C ALA A 49 4.85 -8.72 -14.19
N SER A 50 5.97 -8.19 -14.68
CA SER A 50 6.97 -8.96 -15.45
C SER A 50 7.58 -10.08 -14.60
N ARG A 51 8.02 -9.78 -13.38
CA ARG A 51 8.60 -10.78 -12.44
C ARG A 51 7.59 -11.85 -12.06
N ILE A 52 6.37 -11.45 -11.73
CA ILE A 52 5.26 -12.38 -11.42
C ILE A 52 4.97 -13.31 -12.62
N SER A 53 4.91 -12.74 -13.82
CA SER A 53 4.68 -13.55 -15.04
C SER A 53 5.81 -14.55 -15.28
N LYS A 54 7.06 -14.13 -15.11
CA LYS A 54 8.22 -15.03 -15.20
C LYS A 54 8.13 -16.15 -14.16
N ALA A 55 7.76 -15.84 -12.91
CA ALA A 55 7.56 -16.85 -11.88
C ALA A 55 6.45 -17.84 -12.26
N ALA A 56 5.31 -17.36 -12.77
CA ALA A 56 4.23 -18.23 -13.24
C ALA A 56 4.69 -19.17 -14.38
N TYR A 57 5.48 -18.67 -15.32
CA TYR A 57 6.02 -19.48 -16.42
C TYR A 57 6.93 -20.62 -15.94
N THR A 58 7.66 -20.46 -14.85
CA THR A 58 8.47 -21.58 -14.28
C THR A 58 7.60 -22.74 -13.81
N LYS A 59 6.32 -22.49 -13.57
CA LYS A 59 5.30 -23.48 -13.19
C LYS A 59 4.43 -23.91 -14.39
N ASN A 60 4.76 -23.51 -15.62
CA ASN A 60 3.94 -23.71 -16.82
C ASN A 60 2.51 -23.16 -16.63
N LYS A 61 2.39 -22.00 -15.99
CA LYS A 61 1.10 -21.33 -15.73
C LYS A 61 1.04 -19.95 -16.35
N ASN A 62 -0.16 -19.61 -16.81
CA ASN A 62 -0.58 -18.24 -17.06
C ASN A 62 -1.48 -17.82 -15.91
N VAL A 63 -1.35 -16.58 -15.45
CA VAL A 63 -2.10 -16.07 -14.30
C VAL A 63 -2.74 -14.73 -14.60
N SER A 64 -3.77 -14.40 -13.86
CA SER A 64 -4.24 -13.02 -13.72
C SER A 64 -3.48 -12.34 -12.60
N ILE A 65 -3.12 -11.08 -12.82
CA ILE A 65 -2.37 -10.24 -11.88
C ILE A 65 -3.13 -8.93 -11.71
N VAL A 66 -3.34 -8.50 -10.48
CA VAL A 66 -3.84 -7.16 -10.15
C VAL A 66 -2.91 -6.55 -9.11
N LEU A 67 -2.44 -5.34 -9.40
CA LEU A 67 -1.61 -4.53 -8.51
C LEU A 67 -2.41 -3.30 -8.09
N LEU A 68 -2.53 -3.11 -6.79
CA LEU A 68 -3.15 -1.94 -6.17
C LEU A 68 -2.08 -1.07 -5.53
N ASP A 69 -2.28 0.24 -5.55
CA ASP A 69 -1.49 1.17 -4.76
C ASP A 69 -1.96 1.22 -3.29
N ALA A 70 -1.28 1.99 -2.44
CA ALA A 70 -1.64 2.14 -1.04
C ALA A 70 -3.03 2.76 -0.82
N SER A 71 -3.56 3.47 -1.81
CA SER A 71 -4.91 4.09 -1.81
C SER A 71 -6.00 3.15 -2.33
N ARG A 72 -5.68 1.90 -2.64
CA ARG A 72 -6.56 0.88 -3.23
C ARG A 72 -6.93 1.12 -4.70
N THR A 73 -6.24 2.05 -5.35
CA THR A 73 -6.42 2.27 -6.79
C THR A 73 -5.73 1.15 -7.57
N THR A 74 -6.40 0.63 -8.59
CA THR A 74 -5.79 -0.35 -9.47
C THR A 74 -4.77 0.34 -10.37
N VAL A 75 -3.49 0.05 -10.17
CA VAL A 75 -2.38 0.56 -10.99
C VAL A 75 -2.20 -0.30 -12.23
N LEU A 76 -2.33 -1.63 -12.07
CA LEU A 76 -2.23 -2.58 -13.18
C LEU A 76 -3.19 -3.73 -13.01
N ARG A 77 -3.85 -4.11 -14.11
CA ARG A 77 -4.68 -5.31 -14.22
C ARG A 77 -4.33 -6.05 -15.50
N MET A 78 -3.87 -7.29 -15.35
CA MET A 78 -3.46 -8.13 -16.48
C MET A 78 -4.09 -9.51 -16.36
N ARG A 79 -4.53 -10.06 -17.49
CA ARG A 79 -5.01 -11.43 -17.58
C ARG A 79 -4.15 -12.19 -18.57
N GLY A 80 -3.50 -13.25 -18.11
CA GLY A 80 -2.71 -14.16 -18.96
C GLY A 80 -3.58 -14.90 -19.99
N ASN A 81 -2.97 -15.32 -21.06
CA ASN A 81 -3.65 -16.05 -22.12
C ASN A 81 -4.31 -17.34 -21.60
N GLY A 82 -5.56 -17.57 -21.95
CA GLY A 82 -6.33 -18.75 -21.53
C GLY A 82 -6.84 -18.70 -20.08
N VAL A 83 -6.50 -17.68 -19.31
CA VAL A 83 -7.00 -17.54 -17.91
C VAL A 83 -8.46 -17.08 -17.92
N GLY A 84 -9.30 -17.76 -17.17
CA GLY A 84 -10.74 -17.42 -17.08
C GLY A 84 -10.95 -16.02 -16.47
N PRO A 85 -11.97 -15.26 -16.91
CA PRO A 85 -12.19 -13.88 -16.46
C PRO A 85 -12.47 -13.76 -14.96
N HIS A 86 -13.06 -14.78 -14.32
CA HIS A 86 -13.28 -14.80 -12.87
C HIS A 86 -11.98 -14.73 -12.07
N ASN A 87 -10.86 -15.26 -12.61
CA ASN A 87 -9.55 -15.17 -11.97
C ASN A 87 -9.07 -13.71 -11.87
N THR A 88 -9.43 -12.85 -12.81
CA THR A 88 -9.04 -11.45 -12.77
C THR A 88 -9.76 -10.70 -11.64
N GLU A 89 -11.03 -11.03 -11.43
CA GLU A 89 -11.77 -10.47 -10.29
C GLU A 89 -11.29 -11.06 -8.96
N ALA A 90 -11.01 -12.36 -8.92
CA ALA A 90 -10.40 -12.98 -7.75
C ALA A 90 -9.05 -12.33 -7.39
N SER A 91 -8.18 -12.05 -8.39
CA SER A 91 -6.93 -11.35 -8.18
C SER A 91 -7.13 -9.97 -7.57
N ARG A 92 -8.10 -9.19 -8.06
CA ARG A 92 -8.43 -7.87 -7.49
C ARG A 92 -8.82 -7.98 -6.01
N ARG A 93 -9.72 -8.88 -5.69
CA ARG A 93 -10.20 -9.09 -4.31
C ARG A 93 -9.10 -9.63 -3.39
N LYS A 94 -8.24 -10.52 -3.89
CA LYS A 94 -7.06 -10.99 -3.13
C LYS A 94 -6.09 -9.84 -2.85
N ALA A 95 -5.79 -8.98 -3.83
CA ALA A 95 -4.98 -7.79 -3.63
C ALA A 95 -5.59 -6.85 -2.59
N TYR A 96 -6.90 -6.57 -2.72
CA TYR A 96 -7.62 -5.74 -1.77
C TYR A 96 -7.58 -6.31 -0.35
N THR A 97 -7.80 -7.61 -0.21
CA THR A 97 -7.75 -8.30 1.08
C THR A 97 -6.37 -8.16 1.72
N ALA A 98 -5.31 -8.45 0.96
CA ALA A 98 -3.93 -8.35 1.45
C ALA A 98 -3.57 -6.91 1.87
N LEU A 99 -3.99 -5.90 1.09
CA LEU A 99 -3.77 -4.50 1.42
C LEU A 99 -4.49 -4.09 2.71
N SER A 100 -5.77 -4.42 2.80
CA SER A 100 -6.64 -3.99 3.90
C SER A 100 -6.26 -4.65 5.24
N THR A 101 -5.86 -5.91 5.20
CA THR A 101 -5.49 -6.70 6.39
C THR A 101 -3.99 -6.66 6.69
N LYS A 102 -3.20 -6.09 5.78
CA LYS A 102 -1.72 -6.05 5.85
C LYS A 102 -1.09 -7.44 5.99
N THR A 103 -1.76 -8.46 5.46
CA THR A 103 -1.46 -9.88 5.68
C THR A 103 -1.61 -10.66 4.37
N PRO A 104 -0.68 -11.57 4.03
CA PRO A 104 -0.87 -12.49 2.92
C PRO A 104 -2.15 -13.30 3.08
N THR A 105 -2.93 -13.43 1.98
CA THR A 105 -4.24 -14.06 2.05
C THR A 105 -4.18 -15.56 2.36
N LEU A 106 -3.09 -16.24 2.04
CA LEU A 106 -2.88 -17.63 2.48
C LEU A 106 -2.82 -17.76 4.00
N LEU A 107 -2.13 -16.82 4.67
CA LEU A 107 -2.07 -16.79 6.14
C LEU A 107 -3.44 -16.49 6.75
N LEU A 108 -4.19 -15.56 6.17
CA LEU A 108 -5.56 -15.25 6.60
C LEU A 108 -6.48 -16.46 6.47
N LEU A 109 -6.42 -17.18 5.36
CA LEU A 109 -7.18 -18.42 5.14
C LEU A 109 -6.89 -19.44 6.25
N ARG A 110 -5.61 -19.73 6.47
CA ARG A 110 -5.19 -20.70 7.51
C ARG A 110 -5.58 -20.27 8.92
N ASN A 111 -5.51 -18.98 9.22
CA ASN A 111 -5.95 -18.44 10.51
C ASN A 111 -7.47 -18.57 10.68
N SER A 112 -8.26 -18.31 9.64
CA SER A 112 -9.71 -18.42 9.69
C SER A 112 -10.20 -19.87 9.86
N GLU A 113 -9.44 -20.83 9.39
CA GLU A 113 -9.72 -22.27 9.61
C GLU A 113 -9.48 -22.70 11.07
N LYS A 114 -8.50 -22.07 11.72
CA LYS A 114 -8.11 -22.42 13.10
C LYS A 114 -8.86 -21.62 14.16
N ASN A 115 -9.36 -20.43 13.82
CA ASN A 115 -10.00 -19.54 14.78
C ASN A 115 -11.41 -19.16 14.30
N PRO A 116 -12.46 -19.62 15.02
CA PRO A 116 -13.86 -19.33 14.68
C PRO A 116 -14.17 -17.83 14.60
N ASP A 117 -13.51 -16.99 15.40
CA ASP A 117 -13.75 -15.55 15.44
C ASP A 117 -13.32 -14.84 14.16
N THR A 118 -12.31 -15.38 13.47
CA THR A 118 -11.81 -14.81 12.20
C THR A 118 -12.51 -15.39 10.97
N LYS A 119 -13.25 -16.49 11.12
CA LYS A 119 -13.98 -17.15 10.02
C LYS A 119 -14.99 -16.22 9.37
N ASN A 120 -15.63 -15.35 10.15
CA ASN A 120 -16.62 -14.38 9.65
C ASN A 120 -16.05 -13.27 8.78
N GLN A 121 -14.73 -13.09 8.72
CA GLN A 121 -14.11 -12.13 7.79
C GLN A 121 -14.49 -12.40 6.32
N ASN A 122 -14.79 -13.65 5.99
CA ASN A 122 -15.23 -14.03 4.65
C ASN A 122 -16.65 -13.52 4.29
N SER A 123 -17.42 -13.04 5.26
CA SER A 123 -18.74 -12.43 5.03
C SER A 123 -18.65 -10.98 4.54
N LEU A 124 -17.48 -10.33 4.64
CA LEU A 124 -17.28 -8.98 4.12
C LEU A 124 -17.19 -9.03 2.58
N PRO A 125 -18.04 -8.27 1.83
CA PRO A 125 -18.21 -8.44 0.39
C PRO A 125 -16.92 -8.34 -0.42
N GLU A 126 -16.02 -7.47 -0.02
CA GLU A 126 -14.76 -7.21 -0.75
C GLU A 126 -13.62 -8.15 -0.35
N LEU A 127 -13.68 -8.75 0.84
CA LEU A 127 -12.64 -9.67 1.26
C LEU A 127 -12.78 -11.03 0.55
N LEU A 128 -11.64 -11.61 0.22
CA LEU A 128 -11.56 -12.94 -0.36
C LEU A 128 -10.40 -13.69 0.29
N LEU A 129 -10.73 -14.62 1.19
CA LEU A 129 -9.75 -15.44 1.90
C LEU A 129 -9.30 -16.62 1.02
N LEU A 130 -8.83 -16.30 -0.19
CA LEU A 130 -8.20 -17.25 -1.09
C LEU A 130 -6.73 -16.85 -1.29
N SER A 131 -5.86 -17.82 -1.25
CA SER A 131 -4.42 -17.68 -1.44
C SER A 131 -4.04 -16.90 -2.70
N GLY A 132 -2.91 -16.19 -2.66
CA GLY A 132 -2.35 -15.48 -3.80
C GLY A 132 -2.49 -13.95 -3.72
N GLY A 133 -2.91 -13.40 -2.57
CA GLY A 133 -2.81 -11.98 -2.26
C GLY A 133 -1.67 -11.70 -1.30
N THR A 134 -0.82 -10.69 -1.59
CA THR A 134 0.26 -10.31 -0.69
C THR A 134 0.48 -8.79 -0.65
N PRO A 135 0.75 -8.19 0.52
CA PRO A 135 1.12 -6.78 0.61
C PRO A 135 2.51 -6.56 0.02
N ILE A 136 2.74 -5.34 -0.49
CA ILE A 136 4.03 -4.89 -1.00
C ILE A 136 4.55 -3.82 -0.06
N TRP A 137 5.78 -4.01 0.42
CA TRP A 137 6.42 -3.20 1.44
C TRP A 137 7.61 -2.41 0.88
N TYR A 138 7.80 -1.21 1.41
CA TYR A 138 8.99 -0.40 1.23
C TYR A 138 9.29 0.35 2.54
N LYS A 139 10.50 0.22 3.08
CA LYS A 139 10.94 0.85 4.35
C LYS A 139 9.96 0.60 5.51
N GLY A 140 9.38 -0.60 5.60
CA GLY A 140 8.45 -0.98 6.66
C GLY A 140 7.02 -0.47 6.50
N GLU A 141 6.72 0.28 5.43
CA GLU A 141 5.39 0.77 5.08
C GLU A 141 4.82 -0.01 3.90
N ILE A 142 3.48 -0.16 3.86
CA ILE A 142 2.80 -0.77 2.72
C ILE A 142 2.63 0.30 1.64
N ILE A 143 3.19 0.04 0.46
CA ILE A 143 3.10 0.90 -0.72
C ILE A 143 2.05 0.42 -1.72
N GLY A 144 1.51 -0.78 -1.51
CA GLY A 144 0.52 -1.40 -2.38
C GLY A 144 0.34 -2.88 -2.05
N SER A 145 -0.29 -3.58 -2.96
CA SER A 145 -0.49 -5.03 -2.86
C SER A 145 -0.63 -5.66 -4.24
N VAL A 146 -0.45 -6.97 -4.29
CA VAL A 146 -0.70 -7.79 -5.47
C VAL A 146 -1.69 -8.90 -5.17
N GLY A 147 -2.47 -9.26 -6.18
CA GLY A 147 -3.26 -10.49 -6.19
C GLY A 147 -3.00 -11.28 -7.45
N VAL A 148 -2.81 -12.57 -7.28
CA VAL A 148 -2.56 -13.55 -8.34
C VAL A 148 -3.61 -14.64 -8.29
N SER A 149 -4.07 -15.08 -9.45
CA SER A 149 -5.03 -16.18 -9.58
C SER A 149 -4.83 -16.94 -10.89
N GLY A 150 -4.96 -18.24 -10.85
CA GLY A 150 -4.80 -19.12 -12.04
C GLY A 150 -3.56 -20.00 -12.01
N GLY A 151 -2.78 -20.01 -10.93
CA GLY A 151 -1.60 -20.85 -10.77
C GLY A 151 -1.90 -22.33 -10.59
N GLY A 152 -3.18 -22.72 -10.48
CA GLY A 152 -3.62 -24.10 -10.44
C GLY A 152 -3.71 -24.71 -9.03
N SER A 153 -3.12 -24.05 -8.01
CA SER A 153 -3.32 -24.40 -6.60
C SER A 153 -3.17 -23.16 -5.71
N PRO A 154 -3.69 -23.20 -4.48
CA PRO A 154 -3.50 -22.14 -3.50
C PRO A 154 -2.03 -21.81 -3.25
N GLU A 155 -1.18 -22.81 -3.10
CA GLU A 155 0.25 -22.67 -2.83
C GLU A 155 0.98 -22.04 -4.03
N ASN A 156 0.60 -22.41 -5.26
CA ASN A 156 1.18 -21.82 -6.45
C ASN A 156 0.80 -20.34 -6.58
N ASP A 157 -0.48 -19.98 -6.36
CA ASP A 157 -0.93 -18.59 -6.39
C ASP A 157 -0.15 -17.75 -5.38
N ASP A 158 0.06 -18.25 -4.15
CA ASP A 158 0.82 -17.58 -3.10
C ASP A 158 2.30 -17.43 -3.47
N TRP A 159 2.93 -18.51 -3.90
CA TRP A 159 4.34 -18.49 -4.29
C TRP A 159 4.59 -17.53 -5.47
N ILE A 160 3.70 -17.52 -6.46
CA ILE A 160 3.77 -16.59 -7.59
C ILE A 160 3.56 -15.15 -7.10
N ALA A 161 2.60 -14.89 -6.22
CA ALA A 161 2.37 -13.57 -5.66
C ALA A 161 3.56 -13.02 -4.87
N GLN A 162 4.27 -13.89 -4.15
CA GLN A 162 5.48 -13.52 -3.39
C GLN A 162 6.66 -13.08 -4.27
N SER A 163 6.65 -13.42 -5.57
CA SER A 163 7.63 -12.90 -6.53
C SER A 163 7.48 -11.41 -6.87
N ALA A 164 6.42 -10.76 -6.34
CA ALA A 164 6.17 -9.32 -6.50
C ALA A 164 7.15 -8.48 -5.66
N SER A 165 8.42 -8.59 -5.96
CA SER A 165 9.48 -7.88 -5.24
C SER A 165 10.54 -7.33 -6.18
N ILE A 166 11.15 -6.20 -5.78
CA ILE A 166 12.32 -5.58 -6.40
C ILE A 166 13.32 -5.32 -5.27
N PRO A 167 13.99 -6.39 -4.76
CA PRO A 167 14.85 -6.30 -3.58
C PRO A 167 15.98 -5.31 -3.75
N GLU A 168 16.43 -5.10 -4.98
CA GLU A 168 17.53 -4.20 -5.36
C GLU A 168 17.26 -2.74 -4.92
N ILE A 169 15.99 -2.37 -4.79
CA ILE A 169 15.56 -1.04 -4.33
C ILE A 169 14.73 -1.10 -3.03
N GLY A 170 14.70 -2.27 -2.38
CA GLY A 170 14.01 -2.45 -1.10
C GLY A 170 12.50 -2.63 -1.18
N ILE A 171 11.93 -2.92 -2.36
CA ILE A 171 10.52 -3.31 -2.50
C ILE A 171 10.40 -4.82 -2.28
N THR A 172 9.62 -5.23 -1.26
CA THR A 172 9.52 -6.63 -0.83
C THR A 172 8.08 -7.03 -0.54
N THR A 173 7.81 -8.33 -0.47
CA THR A 173 6.52 -8.91 -0.03
C THR A 173 6.54 -9.34 1.44
N THR A 174 7.67 -9.19 2.10
CA THR A 174 7.87 -9.42 3.53
C THR A 174 8.25 -8.11 4.21
N LYS A 175 7.76 -7.93 5.45
CA LYS A 175 8.06 -6.75 6.26
C LYS A 175 9.45 -6.85 6.87
#